data_d860cd859391485d3deb7db34abb5012
#
_entry.id   d860cd859391485d3deb7db34abb5012
#
_cell.length_a   1.000
_cell.length_b   1.000
_cell.length_c   1.000
_cell.angle_alpha   90.00
_cell.angle_beta   90.00
_cell.angle_gamma   90.00
#
_symmetry.space_group_name_H-M   'P 1'
#
loop_
_entity.id
_entity.type
_entity.pdbx_description
1 polymer ?
#
loop_
_entity_poly.entity_id
_entity_poly.type
_entity_poly.pdbx_seq_one_letter_code
_entity_poly.pdbx_strand_id
1 'polypeptide(L)'
;MPFERMAYAIDMFAASTDEEVVVQTGWTDYPYKHVSKSFKMCTKEEMEHYQNEASLLIMQGGWGSICESMEKGKRMVIIPRYDGTEHIHDQFQLIKKLDDIGVVVGVFPSVFEPHKYQEQYDETAQLLLSAV
;
A
#
# COMPACT_ATOMS: atom_id res chain seq x y z
N MET A 1 -8.28 -10.97 -2.47
CA MET A 1 -7.23 -11.42 -3.40
C MET A 1 -5.85 -11.02 -2.87
N PRO A 2 -4.83 -11.86 -3.01
CA PRO A 2 -3.47 -11.51 -2.61
C PRO A 2 -2.92 -10.30 -3.36
N PHE A 3 -2.03 -9.55 -2.71
CA PHE A 3 -1.41 -8.36 -3.30
C PHE A 3 0.11 -8.38 -3.08
N GLU A 4 0.78 -9.32 -3.74
CA GLU A 4 2.21 -9.54 -3.54
C GLU A 4 3.08 -8.37 -4.03
N ARG A 5 2.66 -7.66 -5.06
CA ARG A 5 3.39 -6.50 -5.58
C ARG A 5 3.53 -5.41 -4.50
N MET A 6 2.45 -5.15 -3.77
CA MET A 6 2.48 -4.21 -2.65
C MET A 6 3.33 -4.74 -1.49
N ALA A 7 3.19 -6.02 -1.17
CA ALA A 7 3.97 -6.65 -0.11
C ALA A 7 5.47 -6.55 -0.36
N TYR A 8 5.89 -6.83 -1.58
CA TYR A 8 7.28 -6.68 -2.00
C TYR A 8 7.77 -5.24 -1.84
N ALA A 9 6.98 -4.27 -2.29
CA ALA A 9 7.34 -2.85 -2.20
C ALA A 9 7.48 -2.41 -0.74
N ILE A 10 6.57 -2.84 0.14
CA ILE A 10 6.61 -2.52 1.57
C ILE A 10 7.86 -3.12 2.22
N ASP A 11 8.20 -4.36 1.89
CA ASP A 11 9.38 -5.00 2.46
C ASP A 11 10.67 -4.29 2.03
N MET A 12 10.76 -3.87 0.77
CA MET A 12 11.88 -3.09 0.27
C MET A 12 11.96 -1.71 0.95
N PHE A 13 10.82 -1.07 1.15
CA PHE A 13 10.75 0.18 1.91
C PHE A 13 11.24 -0.02 3.35
N ALA A 14 10.80 -1.08 4.01
CA ALA A 14 11.20 -1.40 5.38
C ALA A 14 12.71 -1.61 5.50
N ALA A 15 13.35 -2.19 4.48
CA ALA A 15 14.79 -2.38 4.44
C ALA A 15 15.57 -1.06 4.36
N SER A 16 14.94 0.00 3.86
CA SER A 16 15.59 1.30 3.62
C SER A 16 15.31 2.35 4.70
N THR A 17 14.46 2.06 5.68
CA THR A 17 14.06 3.02 6.72
C THR A 17 14.47 2.52 8.11
N ASP A 18 14.75 3.46 9.02
CA ASP A 18 14.97 3.16 10.43
C ASP A 18 13.66 3.19 11.23
N GLU A 19 12.57 3.61 10.62
CA GLU A 19 11.27 3.69 11.29
C GLU A 19 10.65 2.31 11.45
N GLU A 20 9.79 2.18 12.46
CA GLU A 20 9.01 0.95 12.66
C GLU A 20 7.97 0.80 11.56
N VAL A 21 7.96 -0.37 10.91
CA VAL A 21 7.00 -0.70 9.87
C VAL A 21 6.14 -1.86 10.35
N VAL A 22 4.83 -1.62 10.44
CA VAL A 22 3.85 -2.61 10.89
C VAL A 22 2.92 -2.93 9.73
N VAL A 23 2.72 -4.21 9.43
CA VAL A 23 1.95 -4.66 8.27
C VAL A 23 0.81 -5.58 8.68
N GLN A 24 -0.41 -5.28 8.20
CA GLN A 24 -1.50 -6.22 8.20
C GLN A 24 -1.48 -6.96 6.86
N THR A 25 -1.24 -8.27 6.89
CA THR A 25 -1.03 -9.06 5.68
C THR A 25 -2.34 -9.50 5.02
N GLY A 26 -3.43 -9.66 5.78
CA GLY A 26 -4.69 -10.17 5.25
C GLY A 26 -4.49 -11.54 4.60
N TRP A 27 -4.90 -11.66 3.35
CA TRP A 27 -4.80 -12.90 2.57
C TRP A 27 -3.52 -13.00 1.74
N THR A 28 -2.62 -12.01 1.84
CA THR A 28 -1.35 -12.03 1.11
C THR A 28 -0.32 -12.81 1.93
N ASP A 29 0.09 -13.96 1.42
CA ASP A 29 1.10 -14.79 2.04
C ASP A 29 2.46 -14.43 1.45
N TYR A 30 3.14 -13.48 2.09
CA TYR A 30 4.45 -12.99 1.66
C TYR A 30 5.47 -13.12 2.79
N PRO A 31 6.67 -13.65 2.53
CA PRO A 31 7.69 -13.84 3.56
C PRO A 31 8.45 -12.52 3.83
N TYR A 32 7.87 -11.64 4.61
CA TYR A 32 8.51 -10.38 4.99
C TYR A 32 9.83 -10.62 5.74
N LYS A 33 10.85 -9.85 5.41
CA LYS A 33 12.19 -9.96 6.01
C LYS A 33 12.61 -8.74 6.78
N HIS A 34 12.05 -7.57 6.45
CA HIS A 34 12.54 -6.29 6.95
C HIS A 34 11.52 -5.50 7.77
N VAL A 35 10.24 -5.93 7.78
CA VAL A 35 9.22 -5.24 8.58
C VAL A 35 9.40 -5.53 10.07
N SER A 36 9.02 -4.57 10.91
CA SER A 36 9.16 -4.70 12.37
C SER A 36 8.16 -5.67 12.95
N LYS A 37 6.94 -5.70 12.41
CA LYS A 37 5.86 -6.57 12.85
C LYS A 37 4.91 -6.82 11.69
N SER A 38 4.42 -8.06 11.58
CA SER A 38 3.36 -8.41 10.64
C SER A 38 2.33 -9.29 11.32
N PHE A 39 1.07 -9.15 10.93
CA PHE A 39 -0.03 -9.97 11.43
C PHE A 39 -1.09 -10.09 10.34
N LYS A 40 -1.85 -11.18 10.38
CA LYS A 40 -2.87 -11.44 9.36
C LYS A 40 -4.09 -10.54 9.55
N MET A 41 -4.61 -10.50 10.77
CA MET A 41 -5.81 -9.73 11.13
C MET A 41 -5.63 -9.15 12.53
N CYS A 42 -6.35 -8.08 12.82
CA CYS A 42 -6.40 -7.49 14.16
C CYS A 42 -7.81 -6.98 14.44
N THR A 43 -8.08 -6.62 15.68
CA THR A 43 -9.35 -6.01 16.05
C THR A 43 -9.45 -4.59 15.52
N LYS A 44 -10.67 -4.04 15.51
CA LYS A 44 -10.89 -2.65 15.11
C LYS A 44 -10.12 -1.69 16.01
N GLU A 45 -10.11 -1.94 17.31
CA GLU A 45 -9.39 -1.12 18.30
C GLU A 45 -7.88 -1.16 18.06
N GLU A 46 -7.33 -2.33 17.77
CA GLU A 46 -5.92 -2.46 17.44
C GLU A 46 -5.56 -1.72 16.15
N MET A 47 -6.41 -1.81 15.14
CA MET A 47 -6.22 -1.10 13.87
C MET A 47 -6.24 0.42 14.09
N GLU A 48 -7.19 0.93 14.86
CA GLU A 48 -7.27 2.35 15.21
C GLU A 48 -6.01 2.81 15.94
N HIS A 49 -5.51 1.99 16.86
CA HIS A 49 -4.27 2.29 17.58
C HIS A 49 -3.09 2.42 16.61
N TYR A 50 -2.90 1.46 15.71
CA TYR A 50 -1.82 1.51 14.73
C TYR A 50 -1.94 2.71 13.81
N GLN A 51 -3.13 3.02 13.34
CA GLN A 51 -3.36 4.17 12.46
C GLN A 51 -3.09 5.49 13.18
N ASN A 52 -3.48 5.61 14.43
CA ASN A 52 -3.25 6.83 15.22
C ASN A 52 -1.76 7.05 15.52
N GLU A 53 -1.01 5.99 15.76
CA GLU A 53 0.43 6.06 16.04
C GLU A 53 1.27 6.29 14.77
N ALA A 54 0.75 5.94 13.60
CA ALA A 54 1.49 6.03 12.36
C ALA A 54 1.69 7.49 11.90
N SER A 55 2.88 7.79 11.40
CA SER A 55 3.16 9.06 10.72
C SER A 55 2.81 8.99 9.23
N LEU A 56 2.72 7.78 8.69
CA LEU A 56 2.41 7.53 7.29
C LEU A 56 1.61 6.24 7.17
N LEU A 57 0.56 6.26 6.35
CA LEU A 57 -0.23 5.08 6.02
C LEU A 57 0.05 4.70 4.57
N ILE A 58 0.43 3.44 4.35
CA ILE A 58 0.61 2.87 3.00
C ILE A 58 -0.52 1.88 2.81
N MET A 59 -1.37 2.11 1.80
CA MET A 59 -2.63 1.41 1.64
C MET A 59 -2.88 0.99 0.21
N GLN A 60 -3.75 0.00 0.03
CA GLN A 60 -4.37 -0.27 -1.27
C GLN A 60 -5.56 0.67 -1.49
N GLY A 61 -6.10 0.70 -2.70
CA GLY A 61 -7.08 1.70 -3.12
C GLY A 61 -8.52 1.47 -2.66
N GLY A 62 -8.76 0.94 -1.46
CA GLY A 62 -10.11 0.76 -0.91
C GLY A 62 -10.71 2.06 -0.39
N TRP A 63 -11.88 2.45 -0.92
CA TRP A 63 -12.51 3.74 -0.60
C TRP A 63 -12.82 3.93 0.88
N GLY A 64 -13.35 2.88 1.54
CA GLY A 64 -13.70 2.95 2.97
C GLY A 64 -12.49 3.27 3.84
N SER A 65 -11.38 2.58 3.62
CA SER A 65 -10.13 2.81 4.36
C SER A 65 -9.55 4.19 4.09
N ILE A 66 -9.64 4.66 2.85
CA ILE A 66 -9.17 5.99 2.47
C ILE A 66 -9.98 7.06 3.20
N CYS A 67 -11.31 6.93 3.24
CA CYS A 67 -12.17 7.88 3.94
C CYS A 67 -11.85 7.97 5.43
N GLU A 68 -11.70 6.82 6.09
CA GLU A 68 -11.33 6.78 7.51
C GLU A 68 -9.99 7.47 7.77
N SER A 69 -9.01 7.24 6.92
CA SER A 69 -7.68 7.83 7.06
C SER A 69 -7.69 9.33 6.79
N MET A 70 -8.52 9.79 5.86
CA MET A 70 -8.73 11.21 5.61
C MET A 70 -9.28 11.93 6.83
N GLU A 71 -10.25 11.32 7.51
CA GLU A 71 -10.83 11.88 8.75
C GLU A 71 -9.78 12.02 9.85
N LYS A 72 -8.80 11.15 9.88
CA LYS A 72 -7.71 11.18 10.87
C LYS A 72 -6.60 12.17 10.50
N GLY A 73 -6.66 12.77 9.31
CA GLY A 73 -5.64 13.72 8.84
C GLY A 73 -4.29 13.11 8.60
N LYS A 74 -4.22 11.81 8.34
CA LYS A 74 -2.96 11.11 8.13
C LYS A 74 -2.48 11.24 6.69
N ARG A 75 -1.17 11.33 6.53
CA ARG A 75 -0.53 11.27 5.23
C ARG A 75 -0.67 9.86 4.65
N MET A 76 -1.10 9.76 3.39
CA MET A 76 -1.39 8.49 2.75
C MET A 76 -0.62 8.32 1.45
N VAL A 77 -0.02 7.14 1.29
CA VAL A 77 0.52 6.66 0.02
C VAL A 77 -0.31 5.45 -0.40
N ILE A 78 -0.85 5.47 -1.61
CA ILE A 78 -1.76 4.44 -2.08
C ILE A 78 -1.13 3.69 -3.25
N ILE A 79 -1.11 2.36 -3.14
CA ILE A 79 -0.67 1.46 -4.21
C ILE A 79 -1.92 0.77 -4.74
N PRO A 80 -2.52 1.27 -5.86
CA PRO A 80 -3.77 0.69 -6.37
C PRO A 80 -3.53 -0.68 -7.00
N ARG A 81 -4.54 -1.55 -6.89
CA ARG A 81 -4.55 -2.85 -7.57
C ARG A 81 -5.01 -2.67 -9.01
N TYR A 82 -4.49 -3.53 -9.89
CA TYR A 82 -4.91 -3.55 -11.29
C TYR A 82 -6.09 -4.50 -11.49
N ASP A 83 -7.05 -4.04 -12.31
CA ASP A 83 -8.23 -4.81 -12.67
C ASP A 83 -7.85 -6.10 -13.41
N GLY A 84 -8.59 -7.17 -13.13
CA GLY A 84 -8.43 -8.46 -13.79
C GLY A 84 -7.22 -9.28 -13.35
N THR A 85 -6.25 -8.67 -12.68
CA THR A 85 -5.04 -9.36 -12.21
C THR A 85 -4.92 -9.36 -10.69
N GLU A 86 -5.13 -8.21 -10.08
CA GLU A 86 -4.99 -8.03 -8.64
C GLU A 86 -6.30 -7.73 -7.94
N HIS A 87 -7.30 -7.27 -8.69
CA HIS A 87 -8.62 -6.93 -8.17
C HIS A 87 -9.67 -7.06 -9.26
N ILE A 88 -10.94 -7.27 -8.90
CA ILE A 88 -12.06 -7.36 -9.85
C ILE A 88 -12.55 -5.99 -10.31
N HIS A 89 -12.23 -4.93 -9.57
CA HIS A 89 -12.60 -3.56 -9.91
C HIS A 89 -11.37 -2.71 -10.08
N ASP A 90 -11.40 -1.81 -11.03
CA ASP A 90 -10.31 -0.88 -11.28
C ASP A 90 -10.26 0.19 -10.19
N GLN A 91 -9.19 0.19 -9.44
CA GLN A 91 -8.94 1.20 -8.40
C GLN A 91 -8.11 2.38 -8.92
N PHE A 92 -7.52 2.23 -10.08
CA PHE A 92 -6.56 3.17 -10.62
C PHE A 92 -7.15 4.57 -10.85
N GLN A 93 -8.33 4.65 -11.46
CA GLN A 93 -8.95 5.94 -11.80
C GLN A 93 -9.26 6.76 -10.56
N LEU A 94 -9.80 6.13 -9.53
CA LEU A 94 -10.11 6.82 -8.27
C LEU A 94 -8.85 7.37 -7.63
N ILE A 95 -7.82 6.55 -7.51
CA ILE A 95 -6.58 6.95 -6.85
C ILE A 95 -5.86 8.05 -7.64
N LYS A 96 -5.87 7.97 -8.96
CA LYS A 96 -5.30 9.01 -9.80
C LYS A 96 -5.99 10.35 -9.58
N LYS A 97 -7.31 10.35 -9.47
CA LYS A 97 -8.08 11.57 -9.20
C LYS A 97 -7.75 12.16 -7.83
N LEU A 98 -7.64 11.31 -6.80
CA LEU A 98 -7.28 11.76 -5.46
C LEU A 98 -5.85 12.28 -5.38
N ASP A 99 -4.93 11.69 -6.14
CA ASP A 99 -3.56 12.18 -6.26
C ASP A 99 -3.51 13.54 -6.96
N ASP A 100 -4.27 13.69 -8.05
CA ASP A 100 -4.32 14.95 -8.79
C ASP A 100 -4.81 16.12 -7.94
N ILE A 101 -5.72 15.88 -7.00
CA ILE A 101 -6.22 16.92 -6.09
C ILE A 101 -5.44 17.01 -4.77
N GLY A 102 -4.39 16.23 -4.61
CA GLY A 102 -3.48 16.32 -3.47
C GLY A 102 -3.92 15.62 -2.18
N VAL A 103 -4.93 14.78 -2.23
CA VAL A 103 -5.45 14.05 -1.05
C VAL A 103 -4.55 12.88 -0.67
N VAL A 104 -4.01 12.19 -1.67
CA VAL A 104 -3.12 11.04 -1.47
C VAL A 104 -1.92 11.16 -2.41
N VAL A 105 -0.88 10.35 -2.16
CA VAL A 105 0.17 10.12 -3.15
C VAL A 105 -0.03 8.73 -3.72
N GLY A 106 -0.32 8.65 -5.02
CA GLY A 106 -0.53 7.39 -5.71
C GLY A 106 0.78 6.83 -6.25
N VAL A 107 0.94 5.52 -6.18
CA VAL A 107 2.08 4.81 -6.76
C VAL A 107 1.60 4.10 -8.02
N PHE A 108 1.94 4.64 -9.18
CA PHE A 108 1.48 4.16 -10.47
C PHE A 108 2.65 3.70 -11.34
N PRO A 109 2.77 2.40 -11.64
CA PRO A 109 3.70 1.95 -12.66
C PRO A 109 3.34 2.57 -14.02
N SER A 110 4.34 2.86 -14.84
CA SER A 110 4.13 3.52 -16.13
C SER A 110 3.24 2.70 -17.07
N VAL A 111 3.40 1.37 -17.07
CA VAL A 111 2.59 0.43 -17.86
C VAL A 111 2.43 -0.84 -17.03
N PHE A 112 1.21 -1.35 -16.93
CA PHE A 112 0.98 -2.65 -16.31
C PHE A 112 0.91 -3.73 -17.38
N GLU A 113 1.88 -4.64 -17.38
CA GLU A 113 1.95 -5.78 -18.30
C GLU A 113 2.12 -7.06 -17.47
N PRO A 114 1.12 -7.96 -17.45
CA PRO A 114 1.19 -9.17 -16.64
C PRO A 114 2.42 -10.06 -16.87
N HIS A 115 2.94 -10.08 -18.09
CA HIS A 115 4.13 -10.88 -18.42
C HIS A 115 5.45 -10.24 -17.94
N LYS A 116 5.41 -8.99 -17.48
CA LYS A 116 6.55 -8.29 -16.88
C LYS A 116 6.35 -8.06 -15.38
N TYR A 117 5.64 -8.97 -14.76
CA TYR A 117 5.16 -8.78 -13.38
C TYR A 117 6.30 -8.52 -12.39
N GLN A 118 7.41 -9.24 -12.50
CA GLN A 118 8.55 -9.03 -11.60
C GLN A 118 9.21 -7.65 -11.77
N GLU A 119 9.32 -7.18 -13.00
CA GLU A 119 9.87 -5.84 -13.27
C GLU A 119 8.99 -4.77 -12.64
N GLN A 120 7.69 -5.00 -12.62
CA GLN A 120 6.73 -4.07 -12.02
C GLN A 120 6.75 -4.11 -10.50
N TYR A 121 7.18 -5.20 -9.90
CA TYR A 121 7.46 -5.26 -8.48
C TYR A 121 8.57 -4.27 -8.13
N ASP A 122 9.67 -4.30 -8.87
CA ASP A 122 10.79 -3.39 -8.65
C ASP A 122 10.42 -1.94 -8.91
N GLU A 123 9.68 -1.68 -9.99
CA GLU A 123 9.18 -0.33 -10.29
C GLU A 123 8.28 0.20 -9.17
N THR A 124 7.37 -0.62 -8.66
CA THR A 124 6.49 -0.25 -7.56
C THR A 124 7.30 0.07 -6.30
N ALA A 125 8.31 -0.72 -6.00
CA ALA A 125 9.20 -0.47 -4.84
C ALA A 125 9.94 0.86 -4.98
N GLN A 126 10.46 1.16 -6.16
CA GLN A 126 11.17 2.43 -6.42
C GLN A 126 10.23 3.62 -6.30
N LEU A 127 9.02 3.51 -6.85
CA LEU A 127 8.01 4.56 -6.76
C LEU A 127 7.58 4.80 -5.31
N LEU A 128 7.44 3.73 -4.52
CA LEU A 128 7.11 3.86 -3.11
C LEU A 128 8.22 4.61 -2.35
N LEU A 129 9.48 4.27 -2.59
CA LEU A 129 10.60 4.96 -1.97
C LEU A 129 10.62 6.45 -2.33
N SER A 130 10.26 6.80 -3.55
CA SER A 130 10.19 8.19 -3.99
C SER A 130 9.00 8.95 -3.40
N ALA A 131 7.93 8.25 -3.04
CA ALA A 131 6.70 8.85 -2.53
C ALA A 131 6.74 9.20 -1.04
N VAL A 132 7.66 8.61 -0.30
CA VAL A 132 7.74 8.76 1.18
C VAL A 132 8.80 9.75 1.67
#